data_1e4c14714978e20c639804aeef1eb8fe
#
_entry.id   1e4c14714978e20c639804aeef1eb8fe
#
_cell.length_a   1.000
_cell.length_b   1.000
_cell.length_c   1.000
_cell.angle_alpha   90.00
_cell.angle_beta   90.00
_cell.angle_gamma   90.00
#
_symmetry.space_group_name_H-M   'P 1'
#
loop_
_entity.id
_entity.type
_entity.pdbx_description
1 polymer ?
#
loop_
_entity_poly.entity_id
_entity_poly.type
_entity_poly.pdbx_seq_one_letter_code
_entity_poly.pdbx_strand_id
1 'polypeptide(L)'
;MKKTPRRILAILALLLVLVLVLSCTVFGRVFGGYTNPDGSYVHLTGRDSFRRAEQHPAFAPFSSFILPWKDRVNQTVTPWLSLSFVCRQNRTSTDSITDGLNFIIDRAEEGPISYDFYTDDERRQDPSKEETGLIVLPGDPDKPLALLTSGGAFQSVCLFLEGFPVGRVLHEMGYSVAILKYRVDPNAKDFAESEANCLDKANEDFARALDFLFAHQSELGVSMEDYSVWGFSAGGRTTSLWALDNSYGYAAHGLPKPAAMVLVYSGWYDPRFDGQYGTAPATFFAWLPEDDVIGEENVRGIQTYIDLLKAQNTPVETVEYHTAKHGFGEGRGTDAEGWIQLAADFWQRQQEN
;
A
#
# COMPACT_ATOMS: atom_id res chain seq x y z
N MET A 1 54.30 20.02 30.56
CA MET A 1 54.33 20.37 29.12
C MET A 1 52.99 20.02 28.48
N LYS A 2 52.32 21.05 27.94
CA LYS A 2 50.91 21.01 27.48
C LYS A 2 50.78 20.33 26.12
N LYS A 3 50.47 19.02 26.09
CA LYS A 3 50.08 18.31 24.85
C LYS A 3 48.53 18.13 24.70
N THR A 4 47.79 18.76 25.60
CA THR A 4 46.32 18.61 25.71
C THR A 4 45.48 19.25 24.60
N PRO A 5 45.78 20.44 24.03
CA PRO A 5 44.89 21.11 23.10
C PRO A 5 44.78 20.42 21.72
N ARG A 6 45.88 19.83 21.21
CA ARG A 6 45.86 19.17 19.89
C ARG A 6 45.03 17.88 19.87
N ARG A 7 45.04 17.10 20.95
CA ARG A 7 44.21 15.86 21.07
C ARG A 7 42.73 16.19 21.19
N ILE A 8 42.40 17.23 21.96
CA ILE A 8 41.02 17.70 22.13
C ILE A 8 40.51 18.21 20.79
N LEU A 9 41.31 18.99 20.05
CA LEU A 9 40.93 19.50 18.73
C LEU A 9 40.71 18.38 17.71
N ALA A 10 41.56 17.35 17.74
CA ALA A 10 41.42 16.17 16.88
C ALA A 10 40.15 15.36 17.21
N ILE A 11 39.83 15.20 18.48
CA ILE A 11 38.59 14.53 18.93
C ILE A 11 37.36 15.34 18.52
N LEU A 12 37.39 16.66 18.71
CA LEU A 12 36.27 17.54 18.28
C LEU A 12 36.08 17.54 16.76
N ALA A 13 37.18 17.54 15.99
CA ALA A 13 37.15 17.42 14.55
C ALA A 13 36.56 16.07 14.10
N LEU A 14 36.98 14.96 14.76
CA LEU A 14 36.46 13.63 14.49
C LEU A 14 34.97 13.53 14.83
N LEU A 15 34.55 14.11 15.96
CA LEU A 15 33.14 14.19 16.35
C LEU A 15 32.30 15.02 15.37
N LEU A 16 32.87 16.16 14.89
CA LEU A 16 32.21 16.98 13.89
C LEU A 16 32.04 16.23 12.57
N VAL A 17 33.09 15.54 12.11
CA VAL A 17 33.02 14.68 10.91
C VAL A 17 32.02 13.57 11.09
N LEU A 18 31.97 12.92 12.26
CA LEU A 18 31.00 11.87 12.58
C LEU A 18 29.55 12.41 12.56
N VAL A 19 29.34 13.59 13.15
CA VAL A 19 28.04 14.27 13.12
C VAL A 19 27.64 14.64 11.70
N LEU A 20 28.57 15.16 10.90
CA LEU A 20 28.33 15.48 9.49
C LEU A 20 28.00 14.23 8.66
N VAL A 21 28.74 13.14 8.86
CA VAL A 21 28.48 11.86 8.18
C VAL A 21 27.14 11.30 8.60
N LEU A 22 26.82 11.29 9.90
CA LEU A 22 25.50 10.84 10.41
C LEU A 22 24.36 11.71 9.87
N SER A 23 24.54 13.04 9.85
CA SER A 23 23.53 13.92 9.29
C SER A 23 23.29 13.66 7.80
N CYS A 24 24.35 13.41 7.01
CA CYS A 24 24.23 13.09 5.59
C CYS A 24 23.63 11.70 5.30
N THR A 25 23.66 10.77 6.28
CA THR A 25 23.16 9.40 6.09
C THR A 25 21.77 9.16 6.69
N VAL A 26 21.38 9.96 7.68
CA VAL A 26 20.11 9.84 8.40
C VAL A 26 19.09 10.87 7.90
N PHE A 27 19.51 12.14 7.82
CA PHE A 27 18.64 13.22 7.35
C PHE A 27 18.73 13.34 5.84
N GLY A 28 17.55 13.44 5.22
CA GLY A 28 17.44 13.55 3.77
C GLY A 28 17.54 14.99 3.27
N ARG A 29 17.77 15.11 1.98
CA ARG A 29 17.75 16.40 1.27
C ARG A 29 16.32 16.98 1.34
N VAL A 30 16.20 18.20 1.85
CA VAL A 30 14.93 18.92 2.01
C VAL A 30 14.77 20.01 0.95
N PHE A 31 15.89 20.61 0.54
CA PHE A 31 15.91 21.77 -0.37
C PHE A 31 16.30 21.36 -1.79
N GLY A 32 15.82 22.11 -2.75
CA GLY A 32 16.07 21.95 -4.18
C GLY A 32 14.82 22.19 -5.01
N GLY A 33 14.96 22.51 -6.28
CA GLY A 33 13.84 22.60 -7.20
C GLY A 33 13.15 21.23 -7.42
N TYR A 34 11.91 21.29 -7.81
CA TYR A 34 11.11 20.12 -8.19
C TYR A 34 10.95 19.99 -9.71
N THR A 35 11.49 20.96 -10.46
CA THR A 35 11.34 21.02 -11.91
C THR A 35 12.72 21.14 -12.55
N ASN A 36 12.93 20.35 -13.59
CA ASN A 36 14.09 20.39 -14.45
C ASN A 36 14.03 21.61 -15.40
N PRO A 37 15.15 21.99 -16.06
CA PRO A 37 15.15 23.10 -17.02
C PRO A 37 14.21 22.93 -18.22
N ASP A 38 13.86 21.69 -18.59
CA ASP A 38 12.92 21.34 -19.65
C ASP A 38 11.46 21.35 -19.20
N GLY A 39 11.18 21.61 -17.93
CA GLY A 39 9.87 21.67 -17.35
C GLY A 39 9.37 20.38 -16.69
N SER A 40 10.05 19.24 -16.91
CA SER A 40 9.70 17.96 -16.28
C SER A 40 9.98 17.97 -14.77
N TYR A 41 9.32 17.09 -14.03
CA TYR A 41 9.56 16.94 -12.60
C TYR A 41 10.89 16.27 -12.29
N VAL A 42 11.48 16.65 -11.17
CA VAL A 42 12.72 16.04 -10.64
C VAL A 42 12.36 14.76 -9.89
N HIS A 43 12.90 13.63 -10.32
CA HIS A 43 12.76 12.36 -9.62
C HIS A 43 13.39 12.38 -8.23
N LEU A 44 12.76 11.65 -7.32
CA LEU A 44 13.22 11.42 -5.96
C LEU A 44 14.30 10.33 -5.93
N THR A 45 15.17 10.43 -4.97
CA THR A 45 16.24 9.44 -4.70
C THR A 45 16.20 9.02 -3.24
N GLY A 46 16.87 7.95 -2.89
CA GLY A 46 17.01 7.54 -1.49
C GLY A 46 17.64 8.58 -0.56
N ARG A 47 18.27 9.64 -1.11
CA ARG A 47 18.85 10.76 -0.35
C ARG A 47 17.84 11.86 -0.04
N ASP A 48 16.68 11.86 -0.67
CA ASP A 48 15.63 12.84 -0.40
C ASP A 48 14.90 12.50 0.90
N SER A 49 14.41 13.52 1.60
CA SER A 49 13.63 13.34 2.82
C SER A 49 12.17 13.00 2.48
N PHE A 50 11.45 12.41 3.44
CA PHE A 50 10.00 12.25 3.33
C PHE A 50 9.28 13.59 3.14
N ARG A 51 9.74 14.65 3.83
CA ARG A 51 9.18 15.99 3.65
C ARG A 51 9.30 16.47 2.21
N ARG A 52 10.44 16.18 1.56
CA ARG A 52 10.62 16.52 0.15
C ARG A 52 9.68 15.73 -0.75
N ALA A 53 9.48 14.45 -0.47
CA ALA A 53 8.51 13.64 -1.21
C ALA A 53 7.07 14.18 -1.01
N GLU A 54 6.65 14.44 0.24
CA GLU A 54 5.33 14.98 0.55
C GLU A 54 5.06 16.34 -0.14
N GLN A 55 6.07 17.19 -0.24
CA GLN A 55 5.97 18.53 -0.84
C GLN A 55 6.17 18.52 -2.35
N HIS A 56 6.41 17.38 -2.97
CA HIS A 56 6.60 17.31 -4.41
C HIS A 56 5.30 17.69 -5.14
N PRO A 57 5.34 18.58 -6.16
CA PRO A 57 4.13 19.06 -6.84
C PRO A 57 3.25 17.97 -7.45
N ALA A 58 3.87 16.89 -7.94
CA ALA A 58 3.14 15.72 -8.45
C ALA A 58 2.17 15.10 -7.44
N PHE A 59 2.48 15.25 -6.15
CA PHE A 59 1.65 14.70 -5.07
C PHE A 59 0.71 15.73 -4.44
N ALA A 60 0.72 16.98 -4.89
CA ALA A 60 -0.09 18.05 -4.28
C ALA A 60 -1.57 17.67 -4.07
N PRO A 61 -2.26 17.00 -5.02
CA PRO A 61 -3.65 16.59 -4.85
C PRO A 61 -3.87 15.52 -3.78
N PHE A 62 -2.82 14.73 -3.43
CA PHE A 62 -2.90 13.58 -2.54
C PHE A 62 -1.67 13.43 -1.63
N SER A 63 -1.04 14.54 -1.25
CA SER A 63 0.19 14.55 -0.42
C SER A 63 0.00 13.84 0.93
N SER A 64 -1.22 13.85 1.48
CA SER A 64 -1.56 13.11 2.70
C SER A 64 -1.44 11.59 2.56
N PHE A 65 -1.35 11.06 1.33
CA PHE A 65 -1.20 9.62 1.04
C PHE A 65 0.25 9.14 1.18
N ILE A 66 1.22 10.05 1.15
CA ILE A 66 2.64 9.68 1.09
C ILE A 66 3.21 9.41 2.48
N LEU A 67 2.75 10.12 3.51
CA LEU A 67 3.20 9.92 4.88
C LEU A 67 2.19 9.10 5.69
N PRO A 68 2.37 7.77 5.75
CA PRO A 68 1.42 6.89 6.44
C PRO A 68 1.37 7.12 7.96
N TRP A 69 2.39 7.79 8.53
CA TRP A 69 2.49 8.04 9.97
C TRP A 69 2.20 9.50 10.36
N LYS A 70 1.59 10.29 9.48
CA LYS A 70 1.42 11.73 9.66
C LYS A 70 0.83 12.09 11.02
N ASP A 71 -0.08 11.30 11.52
CA ASP A 71 -0.81 11.59 12.75
C ASP A 71 -0.32 10.80 13.96
N ARG A 72 0.53 9.80 13.78
CA ARG A 72 0.88 8.83 14.80
C ARG A 72 2.29 8.94 15.36
N VAL A 73 3.28 9.04 14.51
CA VAL A 73 4.68 8.93 14.93
C VAL A 73 5.37 10.24 14.74
N ASN A 74 5.98 10.68 15.81
CA ASN A 74 7.07 11.64 15.83
C ASN A 74 7.16 12.52 14.56
N GLN A 75 6.09 13.23 14.26
CA GLN A 75 5.97 14.16 13.13
C GLN A 75 7.11 15.20 13.09
N THR A 76 7.86 15.28 14.19
CA THR A 76 8.99 16.21 14.31
C THR A 76 10.24 15.71 13.61
N VAL A 77 10.47 14.39 13.55
CA VAL A 77 11.74 13.83 13.05
C VAL A 77 11.57 13.07 11.73
N THR A 78 10.55 12.21 11.62
CA THR A 78 10.34 11.35 10.45
C THR A 78 10.30 12.11 9.12
N PRO A 79 9.64 13.26 9.00
CA PRO A 79 9.63 14.04 7.75
C PRO A 79 11.02 14.45 7.27
N TRP A 80 11.99 14.57 8.18
CA TRP A 80 13.36 14.99 7.87
C TRP A 80 14.31 13.84 7.55
N LEU A 81 13.88 12.59 7.82
CA LEU A 81 14.69 11.42 7.55
C LEU A 81 14.75 11.15 6.04
N SER A 82 15.88 10.61 5.58
CA SER A 82 16.04 10.19 4.18
C SER A 82 15.20 8.96 3.89
N LEU A 83 14.68 8.85 2.66
CA LEU A 83 13.95 7.67 2.19
C LEU A 83 14.76 6.39 2.43
N SER A 84 16.06 6.40 2.09
CA SER A 84 16.95 5.25 2.30
C SER A 84 17.13 4.87 3.77
N PHE A 85 17.09 5.83 4.70
CA PHE A 85 17.18 5.52 6.13
C PHE A 85 15.91 4.82 6.60
N VAL A 86 14.75 5.34 6.24
CA VAL A 86 13.46 4.76 6.63
C VAL A 86 13.24 3.39 5.98
N CYS A 87 13.60 3.23 4.70
CA CYS A 87 13.55 1.91 4.04
C CYS A 87 14.39 0.87 4.79
N ARG A 88 15.61 1.21 5.19
CA ARG A 88 16.46 0.31 6.00
C ARG A 88 15.83 -0.05 7.34
N GLN A 89 15.17 0.89 8.02
CA GLN A 89 14.49 0.62 9.30
C GLN A 89 13.31 -0.34 9.10
N ASN A 90 12.61 -0.23 7.99
CA ASN A 90 11.47 -1.09 7.64
C ASN A 90 11.88 -2.34 6.86
N ARG A 91 13.19 -2.55 6.63
CA ARG A 91 13.72 -3.71 5.89
C ARG A 91 13.15 -3.84 4.47
N THR A 92 12.88 -2.70 3.84
CA THR A 92 12.38 -2.62 2.46
C THR A 92 13.45 -2.09 1.52
N SER A 93 13.34 -2.39 0.23
CA SER A 93 14.24 -1.89 -0.80
C SER A 93 14.04 -0.39 -1.02
N THR A 94 15.13 0.39 -0.93
CA THR A 94 15.09 1.82 -1.27
C THR A 94 14.72 2.04 -2.73
N ASP A 95 15.25 1.21 -3.62
CA ASP A 95 15.00 1.33 -5.06
C ASP A 95 13.54 1.03 -5.39
N SER A 96 12.94 -0.01 -4.77
CA SER A 96 11.52 -0.28 -4.92
C SER A 96 10.65 0.93 -4.57
N ILE A 97 10.95 1.58 -3.42
CA ILE A 97 10.19 2.74 -2.96
C ILE A 97 10.40 3.95 -3.88
N THR A 98 11.64 4.25 -4.25
CA THR A 98 11.93 5.40 -5.13
C THR A 98 11.41 5.20 -6.54
N ASP A 99 11.48 3.99 -7.09
CA ASP A 99 10.90 3.64 -8.39
C ASP A 99 9.37 3.79 -8.36
N GLY A 100 8.71 3.32 -7.30
CA GLY A 100 7.27 3.51 -7.12
C GLY A 100 6.86 4.98 -7.03
N LEU A 101 7.57 5.79 -6.25
CA LEU A 101 7.32 7.23 -6.14
C LEU A 101 7.54 7.95 -7.47
N ASN A 102 8.64 7.64 -8.17
CA ASN A 102 8.96 8.27 -9.45
C ASN A 102 7.97 7.87 -10.54
N PHE A 103 7.51 6.62 -10.55
CA PHE A 103 6.44 6.18 -11.43
C PHE A 103 5.16 7.02 -11.25
N ILE A 104 4.74 7.29 -10.01
CA ILE A 104 3.59 8.17 -9.73
C ILE A 104 3.85 9.61 -10.18
N ILE A 105 5.09 10.11 -10.01
CA ILE A 105 5.50 11.44 -10.50
C ILE A 105 5.31 11.52 -12.02
N ASP A 106 5.81 10.53 -12.77
CA ASP A 106 5.70 10.47 -14.23
C ASP A 106 4.23 10.43 -14.68
N ARG A 107 3.40 9.61 -14.02
CA ARG A 107 1.97 9.54 -14.36
C ARG A 107 1.23 10.84 -14.06
N ALA A 108 1.58 11.54 -12.96
CA ALA A 108 0.99 12.83 -12.62
C ALA A 108 1.37 13.96 -13.59
N GLU A 109 2.48 13.84 -14.32
CA GLU A 109 2.83 14.77 -15.41
C GLU A 109 1.95 14.57 -16.64
N GLU A 110 1.45 13.37 -16.89
CA GLU A 110 0.61 13.05 -18.04
C GLU A 110 -0.84 13.54 -17.88
N GLY A 111 -1.29 13.73 -16.64
CA GLY A 111 -2.64 14.20 -16.34
C GLY A 111 -3.12 13.91 -14.91
N PRO A 112 -4.39 14.20 -14.63
CA PRO A 112 -4.98 13.88 -13.32
C PRO A 112 -5.02 12.37 -13.08
N ILE A 113 -4.51 11.91 -11.95
CA ILE A 113 -4.52 10.50 -11.53
C ILE A 113 -5.25 10.28 -10.21
N SER A 114 -5.63 11.36 -9.50
CA SER A 114 -6.29 11.30 -8.18
C SER A 114 -7.75 11.68 -8.30
N TYR A 115 -8.62 10.87 -7.70
CA TYR A 115 -10.07 10.99 -7.79
C TYR A 115 -10.71 10.85 -6.42
N ASP A 116 -11.74 11.64 -6.18
CA ASP A 116 -12.64 11.54 -5.04
C ASP A 116 -13.82 10.63 -5.41
N PHE A 117 -14.15 9.68 -4.57
CA PHE A 117 -15.31 8.80 -4.76
C PHE A 117 -16.49 9.13 -3.83
N TYR A 118 -16.31 10.10 -2.94
CA TYR A 118 -17.39 10.73 -2.19
C TYR A 118 -17.70 12.11 -2.73
N THR A 119 -18.97 12.47 -2.71
CA THR A 119 -19.43 13.81 -3.10
C THR A 119 -19.07 14.85 -2.03
N ASP A 120 -19.07 16.14 -2.41
CA ASP A 120 -18.86 17.24 -1.45
C ASP A 120 -19.92 17.25 -0.34
N ASP A 121 -21.16 16.84 -0.63
CA ASP A 121 -22.23 16.74 0.36
C ASP A 121 -21.95 15.65 1.39
N GLU A 122 -21.52 14.46 0.93
CA GLU A 122 -21.14 13.36 1.81
C GLU A 122 -19.95 13.72 2.71
N ARG A 123 -18.95 14.42 2.17
CA ARG A 123 -17.79 14.92 2.94
C ARG A 123 -18.18 15.99 3.95
N ARG A 124 -19.11 16.88 3.62
CA ARG A 124 -19.66 17.86 4.59
C ARG A 124 -20.44 17.20 5.72
N GLN A 125 -21.15 16.11 5.45
CA GLN A 125 -21.90 15.35 6.46
C GLN A 125 -20.98 14.49 7.35
N ASP A 126 -19.93 13.93 6.77
CA ASP A 126 -18.90 13.15 7.46
C ASP A 126 -17.50 13.59 7.02
N PRO A 127 -16.89 14.55 7.76
CA PRO A 127 -15.55 15.06 7.42
C PRO A 127 -14.44 13.99 7.39
N SER A 128 -14.63 12.81 8.01
CA SER A 128 -13.66 11.72 7.91
C SER A 128 -13.50 11.22 6.48
N LYS A 129 -14.48 11.43 5.61
CA LYS A 129 -14.45 11.09 4.18
C LYS A 129 -13.50 11.96 3.35
N GLU A 130 -13.07 13.12 3.86
CA GLU A 130 -12.04 13.96 3.23
C GLU A 130 -10.66 13.28 3.21
N GLU A 131 -10.43 12.32 4.12
CA GLU A 131 -9.19 11.57 4.21
C GLU A 131 -9.12 10.35 3.28
N THR A 132 -10.12 10.17 2.41
CA THR A 132 -10.18 9.09 1.42
C THR A 132 -9.74 9.57 0.04
N GLY A 133 -9.49 8.62 -0.87
CA GLY A 133 -9.20 8.93 -2.27
C GLY A 133 -8.77 7.70 -3.05
N LEU A 134 -8.72 7.88 -4.35
CA LEU A 134 -8.36 6.84 -5.31
C LEU A 134 -7.34 7.39 -6.30
N ILE A 135 -6.22 6.69 -6.47
CA ILE A 135 -5.31 6.93 -7.59
C ILE A 135 -5.66 5.91 -8.67
N VAL A 136 -5.90 6.36 -9.89
CA VAL A 136 -6.23 5.50 -11.03
C VAL A 136 -5.18 5.68 -12.13
N LEU A 137 -4.61 4.58 -12.57
CA LEU A 137 -3.55 4.49 -13.56
C LEU A 137 -4.04 3.59 -14.69
N PRO A 138 -4.58 4.16 -15.78
CA PRO A 138 -5.02 3.39 -16.93
C PRO A 138 -3.85 2.65 -17.58
N GLY A 139 -4.07 1.39 -17.90
CA GLY A 139 -3.10 0.53 -18.58
C GLY A 139 -3.53 0.21 -20.04
N ASP A 140 -3.25 -1.02 -20.45
CA ASP A 140 -3.75 -1.54 -21.72
C ASP A 140 -5.28 -1.71 -21.63
N PRO A 141 -6.07 -1.14 -22.55
CA PRO A 141 -7.52 -1.24 -22.53
C PRO A 141 -8.06 -2.68 -22.66
N ASP A 142 -7.24 -3.61 -23.18
CA ASP A 142 -7.58 -5.03 -23.27
C ASP A 142 -7.27 -5.81 -21.98
N LYS A 143 -6.70 -5.15 -20.97
CA LYS A 143 -6.40 -5.77 -19.66
C LYS A 143 -7.27 -5.19 -18.56
N PRO A 144 -7.73 -6.06 -17.62
CA PRO A 144 -8.59 -5.65 -16.52
C PRO A 144 -7.86 -4.81 -15.47
N LEU A 145 -8.66 -4.25 -14.53
CA LEU A 145 -8.17 -3.42 -13.44
C LEU A 145 -7.87 -4.24 -12.18
N ALA A 146 -6.75 -3.92 -11.54
CA ALA A 146 -6.42 -4.34 -10.17
C ALA A 146 -6.69 -3.21 -9.18
N LEU A 147 -7.54 -3.43 -8.16
CA LEU A 147 -7.70 -2.52 -7.03
C LEU A 147 -6.77 -2.92 -5.89
N LEU A 148 -5.83 -2.04 -5.52
CA LEU A 148 -4.86 -2.25 -4.45
C LEU A 148 -5.30 -1.56 -3.16
N THR A 149 -5.31 -2.31 -2.05
CA THR A 149 -5.67 -1.85 -0.71
C THR A 149 -4.51 -2.09 0.25
N SER A 150 -3.71 -1.05 0.47
CA SER A 150 -2.50 -1.13 1.29
C SER A 150 -2.79 -1.35 2.76
N GLY A 151 -1.81 -1.93 3.48
CA GLY A 151 -1.86 -2.10 4.93
C GLY A 151 -1.56 -0.83 5.71
N GLY A 152 -1.29 -1.00 7.00
CA GLY A 152 -0.98 0.10 7.94
C GLY A 152 -1.73 -0.02 9.25
N ALA A 153 -2.17 -1.23 9.63
CA ALA A 153 -2.81 -1.55 10.90
C ALA A 153 -4.10 -0.74 11.19
N PHE A 154 -4.82 -0.30 10.15
CA PHE A 154 -5.94 0.66 10.26
C PHE A 154 -5.61 1.96 10.99
N GLN A 155 -4.33 2.27 11.18
CA GLN A 155 -3.82 3.50 11.79
C GLN A 155 -3.18 4.41 10.75
N SER A 156 -2.87 3.87 9.59
CA SER A 156 -2.31 4.55 8.43
C SER A 156 -2.59 3.72 7.17
N VAL A 157 -2.28 4.28 5.98
CA VAL A 157 -2.33 3.53 4.72
C VAL A 157 -0.96 3.62 4.05
N CYS A 158 -0.24 2.49 3.97
CA CYS A 158 1.16 2.43 3.54
C CYS A 158 1.33 2.43 2.02
N LEU A 159 0.75 3.43 1.32
CA LEU A 159 0.75 3.47 -0.15
C LEU A 159 2.16 3.46 -0.76
N PHE A 160 3.12 4.16 -0.14
CA PHE A 160 4.48 4.23 -0.65
C PHE A 160 5.28 2.92 -0.49
N LEU A 161 4.87 2.04 0.45
CA LEU A 161 5.51 0.73 0.65
C LEU A 161 4.89 -0.37 -0.23
N GLU A 162 3.60 -0.29 -0.48
CA GLU A 162 2.80 -1.35 -1.08
C GLU A 162 2.10 -0.88 -2.36
N GLY A 163 1.23 0.13 -2.26
CA GLY A 163 0.41 0.58 -3.38
C GLY A 163 1.23 1.06 -4.58
N PHE A 164 2.19 1.97 -4.39
CA PHE A 164 2.96 2.54 -5.48
C PHE A 164 3.95 1.56 -6.12
N PRO A 165 4.78 0.81 -5.36
CA PRO A 165 5.70 -0.15 -5.96
C PRO A 165 4.99 -1.30 -6.67
N VAL A 166 3.96 -1.87 -6.05
CA VAL A 166 3.19 -2.99 -6.64
C VAL A 166 2.36 -2.49 -7.83
N GLY A 167 1.73 -1.32 -7.70
CA GLY A 167 0.99 -0.69 -8.78
C GLY A 167 1.86 -0.41 -10.01
N ARG A 168 3.10 0.05 -9.81
CA ARG A 168 4.07 0.21 -10.89
C ARG A 168 4.31 -1.10 -11.64
N VAL A 169 4.60 -2.19 -10.91
CA VAL A 169 4.90 -3.50 -11.53
C VAL A 169 3.69 -4.02 -12.31
N LEU A 170 2.49 -3.94 -11.76
CA LEU A 170 1.26 -4.34 -12.47
C LEU A 170 1.00 -3.48 -13.71
N HIS A 171 1.22 -2.16 -13.61
CA HIS A 171 1.05 -1.26 -14.74
C HIS A 171 2.10 -1.54 -15.84
N GLU A 172 3.34 -1.83 -15.49
CA GLU A 172 4.39 -2.27 -16.45
C GLU A 172 4.04 -3.58 -17.15
N MET A 173 3.23 -4.45 -16.51
CA MET A 173 2.64 -5.63 -17.14
C MET A 173 1.43 -5.31 -18.03
N GLY A 174 1.01 -4.04 -18.09
CA GLY A 174 -0.11 -3.54 -18.89
C GLY A 174 -1.46 -3.49 -18.17
N TYR A 175 -1.57 -3.92 -16.92
CA TYR A 175 -2.83 -3.84 -16.18
C TYR A 175 -3.18 -2.40 -15.82
N SER A 176 -4.47 -2.07 -15.83
CA SER A 176 -4.95 -0.86 -15.16
C SER A 176 -4.87 -1.06 -13.64
N VAL A 177 -4.50 0.00 -12.92
CA VAL A 177 -4.33 -0.07 -11.46
C VAL A 177 -5.12 1.04 -10.79
N ALA A 178 -5.87 0.68 -9.75
CA ALA A 178 -6.45 1.63 -8.81
C ALA A 178 -5.82 1.42 -7.43
N ILE A 179 -5.47 2.49 -6.73
CA ILE A 179 -4.83 2.45 -5.40
C ILE A 179 -5.72 3.21 -4.43
N LEU A 180 -6.29 2.48 -3.47
CA LEU A 180 -7.26 3.03 -2.52
C LEU A 180 -6.59 3.57 -1.26
N LYS A 181 -6.94 4.80 -0.87
CA LYS A 181 -6.79 5.30 0.48
C LYS A 181 -8.16 5.27 1.16
N TYR A 182 -8.27 4.46 2.20
CA TYR A 182 -9.47 4.28 3.02
C TYR A 182 -9.31 4.96 4.38
N ARG A 183 -10.42 5.15 5.12
CA ARG A 183 -10.44 5.75 6.46
C ARG A 183 -9.73 4.88 7.48
N VAL A 184 -8.92 5.52 8.32
CA VAL A 184 -8.13 4.90 9.38
C VAL A 184 -8.29 5.69 10.69
N ASP A 185 -7.90 5.09 11.81
CA ASP A 185 -7.81 5.76 13.12
C ASP A 185 -6.34 5.87 13.57
N PRO A 186 -5.66 6.98 13.24
CA PRO A 186 -4.25 7.18 13.61
C PRO A 186 -4.02 7.29 15.12
N ASN A 187 -5.08 7.53 15.92
CA ASN A 187 -4.99 7.72 17.36
C ASN A 187 -5.29 6.45 18.18
N ALA A 188 -5.71 5.37 17.53
CA ALA A 188 -5.94 4.10 18.21
C ALA A 188 -4.65 3.58 18.89
N LYS A 189 -4.80 3.01 20.08
CA LYS A 189 -3.66 2.54 20.88
C LYS A 189 -2.98 1.29 20.30
N ASP A 190 -3.76 0.44 19.62
CA ASP A 190 -3.33 -0.83 19.04
C ASP A 190 -4.18 -1.22 17.82
N PHE A 191 -3.81 -2.35 17.18
CA PHE A 191 -4.52 -2.88 16.03
C PHE A 191 -6.00 -3.21 16.32
N ALA A 192 -6.28 -3.81 17.48
CA ALA A 192 -7.65 -4.25 17.81
C ALA A 192 -8.60 -3.05 17.94
N GLU A 193 -8.13 -1.95 18.55
CA GLU A 193 -8.93 -0.72 18.65
C GLU A 193 -9.10 -0.05 17.30
N SER A 194 -8.04 0.04 16.48
CA SER A 194 -8.14 0.66 15.16
C SER A 194 -9.01 -0.17 14.21
N GLU A 195 -8.92 -1.50 14.23
CA GLU A 195 -9.82 -2.37 13.47
C GLU A 195 -11.27 -2.16 13.90
N ALA A 196 -11.57 -2.17 15.20
CA ALA A 196 -12.91 -1.94 15.72
C ALA A 196 -13.50 -0.58 15.32
N ASN A 197 -12.67 0.46 15.22
CA ASN A 197 -13.10 1.82 14.86
C ASN A 197 -13.25 2.05 13.35
N CYS A 198 -12.54 1.24 12.53
CA CYS A 198 -12.37 1.56 11.12
C CYS A 198 -12.83 0.46 10.15
N LEU A 199 -13.02 -0.80 10.56
CA LEU A 199 -13.31 -1.89 9.63
C LEU A 199 -14.57 -1.63 8.79
N ASP A 200 -15.65 -1.18 9.41
CA ASP A 200 -16.90 -0.85 8.70
C ASP A 200 -16.69 0.32 7.72
N LYS A 201 -15.94 1.35 8.14
CA LYS A 201 -15.65 2.53 7.32
C LYS A 201 -14.74 2.16 6.15
N ALA A 202 -13.71 1.35 6.39
CA ALA A 202 -12.81 0.87 5.35
C ALA A 202 -13.53 0.00 4.33
N ASN A 203 -14.49 -0.82 4.76
CA ASN A 203 -15.33 -1.61 3.87
C ASN A 203 -16.30 -0.72 3.07
N GLU A 204 -16.91 0.30 3.68
CA GLU A 204 -17.71 1.31 2.97
C GLU A 204 -16.87 2.01 1.90
N ASP A 205 -15.65 2.45 2.24
CA ASP A 205 -14.74 3.13 1.31
C ASP A 205 -14.34 2.21 0.15
N PHE A 206 -14.07 0.94 0.45
CA PHE A 206 -13.73 -0.08 -0.56
C PHE A 206 -14.88 -0.31 -1.55
N ALA A 207 -16.11 -0.47 -1.05
CA ALA A 207 -17.29 -0.62 -1.87
C ALA A 207 -17.56 0.62 -2.73
N ARG A 208 -17.45 1.82 -2.13
CA ARG A 208 -17.66 3.10 -2.84
C ARG A 208 -16.60 3.36 -3.91
N ALA A 209 -15.35 2.96 -3.67
CA ALA A 209 -14.30 3.05 -4.68
C ALA A 209 -14.60 2.14 -5.88
N LEU A 210 -15.08 0.91 -5.65
CA LEU A 210 -15.51 0.01 -6.73
C LEU A 210 -16.74 0.54 -7.47
N ASP A 211 -17.76 1.03 -6.76
CA ASP A 211 -18.92 1.70 -7.38
C ASP A 211 -18.48 2.84 -8.31
N PHE A 212 -17.54 3.67 -7.86
CA PHE A 212 -16.98 4.76 -8.66
C PHE A 212 -16.26 4.24 -9.90
N LEU A 213 -15.41 3.22 -9.76
CA LEU A 213 -14.69 2.63 -10.88
C LEU A 213 -15.63 2.01 -11.92
N PHE A 214 -16.65 1.27 -11.49
CA PHE A 214 -17.67 0.72 -12.39
C PHE A 214 -18.47 1.81 -13.12
N ALA A 215 -18.85 2.89 -12.41
CA ALA A 215 -19.62 3.98 -12.98
C ALA A 215 -18.83 4.81 -14.00
N HIS A 216 -17.51 4.96 -13.78
CA HIS A 216 -16.66 5.87 -14.56
C HIS A 216 -15.62 5.14 -15.43
N GLN A 217 -15.69 3.81 -15.57
CA GLN A 217 -14.68 3.02 -16.28
C GLN A 217 -14.33 3.54 -17.68
N SER A 218 -15.35 4.00 -18.46
CA SER A 218 -15.13 4.54 -19.79
C SER A 218 -14.40 5.88 -19.78
N GLU A 219 -14.70 6.75 -18.81
CA GLU A 219 -14.05 8.05 -18.67
C GLU A 219 -12.60 7.90 -18.19
N LEU A 220 -12.39 6.91 -17.31
CA LEU A 220 -11.08 6.57 -16.76
C LEU A 220 -10.22 5.75 -17.74
N GLY A 221 -10.78 5.21 -18.83
CA GLY A 221 -10.07 4.37 -19.77
C GLY A 221 -9.62 3.03 -19.18
N VAL A 222 -10.42 2.43 -18.28
CA VAL A 222 -10.12 1.17 -17.61
C VAL A 222 -11.19 0.12 -17.88
N SER A 223 -10.83 -1.17 -17.83
CA SER A 223 -11.77 -2.29 -17.90
C SER A 223 -12.04 -2.85 -16.51
N MET A 224 -13.33 -2.90 -16.15
CA MET A 224 -13.80 -3.54 -14.92
C MET A 224 -14.28 -4.98 -15.16
N GLU A 225 -14.26 -5.46 -16.39
CA GLU A 225 -14.48 -6.89 -16.68
C GLU A 225 -13.34 -7.70 -16.12
N ASP A 226 -13.64 -8.79 -15.42
CA ASP A 226 -12.64 -9.66 -14.77
C ASP A 226 -11.65 -8.94 -13.83
N TYR A 227 -12.08 -7.85 -13.22
CA TYR A 227 -11.25 -7.09 -12.27
C TYR A 227 -10.75 -7.97 -11.11
N SER A 228 -9.68 -7.54 -10.47
CA SER A 228 -9.15 -8.19 -9.27
C SER A 228 -9.01 -7.22 -8.11
N VAL A 229 -9.01 -7.77 -6.88
CA VAL A 229 -8.82 -7.02 -5.64
C VAL A 229 -7.60 -7.55 -4.89
N TRP A 230 -6.70 -6.65 -4.51
CA TRP A 230 -5.41 -6.96 -3.90
C TRP A 230 -5.31 -6.28 -2.54
N GLY A 231 -5.06 -7.04 -1.51
CA GLY A 231 -5.01 -6.50 -0.15
C GLY A 231 -3.77 -6.91 0.63
N PHE A 232 -3.19 -5.95 1.34
CA PHE A 232 -1.95 -6.10 2.09
C PHE A 232 -2.22 -5.88 3.58
N SER A 233 -1.78 -6.76 4.47
CA SER A 233 -1.92 -6.58 5.92
C SER A 233 -3.34 -6.16 6.32
N ALA A 234 -3.53 -5.02 6.99
CA ALA A 234 -4.84 -4.48 7.34
C ALA A 234 -5.75 -4.22 6.12
N GLY A 235 -5.17 -3.78 4.99
CA GLY A 235 -5.92 -3.67 3.73
C GLY A 235 -6.38 -5.02 3.19
N GLY A 236 -5.55 -6.07 3.36
CA GLY A 236 -5.95 -7.45 3.04
C GLY A 236 -7.04 -7.97 3.96
N ARG A 237 -7.11 -7.49 5.20
CA ARG A 237 -8.23 -7.75 6.10
C ARG A 237 -9.54 -7.23 5.51
N THR A 238 -9.57 -5.97 5.05
CA THR A 238 -10.72 -5.39 4.36
C THR A 238 -11.05 -6.15 3.08
N THR A 239 -10.03 -6.44 2.25
CA THR A 239 -10.20 -7.15 0.98
C THR A 239 -10.77 -8.56 1.18
N SER A 240 -10.34 -9.30 2.21
CA SER A 240 -10.84 -10.66 2.49
C SER A 240 -12.32 -10.70 2.86
N LEU A 241 -12.87 -9.61 3.44
CA LEU A 241 -14.29 -9.51 3.76
C LEU A 241 -15.16 -9.41 2.51
N TRP A 242 -14.59 -9.04 1.37
CA TRP A 242 -15.28 -9.01 0.09
C TRP A 242 -15.77 -10.40 -0.37
N ALA A 243 -15.18 -11.44 0.19
CA ALA A 243 -15.57 -12.84 -0.02
C ALA A 243 -16.76 -13.31 0.83
N LEU A 244 -17.35 -12.46 1.69
CA LEU A 244 -18.40 -12.87 2.61
C LEU A 244 -19.80 -12.75 2.00
N ASP A 245 -20.71 -13.63 2.41
CA ASP A 245 -22.15 -13.57 2.11
C ASP A 245 -22.89 -12.71 3.15
N ASN A 246 -22.45 -11.50 3.39
CA ASN A 246 -23.06 -10.55 4.31
C ASN A 246 -22.84 -9.10 3.83
N SER A 247 -23.13 -8.11 4.70
CA SER A 247 -23.00 -6.68 4.36
C SER A 247 -21.60 -6.22 3.94
N TYR A 248 -20.56 -7.01 4.15
CA TYR A 248 -19.19 -6.71 3.70
C TYR A 248 -18.89 -7.23 2.29
N GLY A 249 -19.63 -8.23 1.80
CA GLY A 249 -19.32 -8.89 0.54
C GLY A 249 -19.82 -8.15 -0.69
N TYR A 250 -19.20 -8.41 -1.83
CA TYR A 250 -19.52 -7.77 -3.12
C TYR A 250 -20.99 -7.89 -3.51
N ALA A 251 -21.63 -9.02 -3.22
CA ALA A 251 -23.04 -9.26 -3.55
C ALA A 251 -23.99 -8.32 -2.80
N ALA A 252 -23.69 -7.95 -1.55
CA ALA A 252 -24.50 -7.01 -0.78
C ALA A 252 -24.48 -5.59 -1.35
N HIS A 253 -23.43 -5.25 -2.09
CA HIS A 253 -23.27 -3.96 -2.78
C HIS A 253 -23.79 -4.01 -4.23
N GLY A 254 -24.30 -5.16 -4.69
CA GLY A 254 -24.78 -5.32 -6.07
C GLY A 254 -23.67 -5.29 -7.12
N LEU A 255 -22.42 -5.53 -6.70
CA LEU A 255 -21.25 -5.52 -7.58
C LEU A 255 -20.91 -6.93 -8.09
N PRO A 256 -20.32 -7.05 -9.30
CA PRO A 256 -19.84 -8.32 -9.81
C PRO A 256 -18.77 -8.94 -8.90
N LYS A 257 -18.73 -10.28 -8.86
CA LYS A 257 -17.64 -11.00 -8.20
C LYS A 257 -16.31 -10.72 -8.93
N PRO A 258 -15.23 -10.35 -8.23
CA PRO A 258 -13.92 -10.21 -8.86
C PRO A 258 -13.44 -11.56 -9.41
N ALA A 259 -12.70 -11.56 -10.52
CA ALA A 259 -12.11 -12.77 -11.07
C ALA A 259 -11.05 -13.36 -10.13
N ALA A 260 -10.31 -12.52 -9.42
CA ALA A 260 -9.34 -12.95 -8.42
C ALA A 260 -9.27 -12.01 -7.21
N MET A 261 -8.91 -12.60 -6.07
CA MET A 261 -8.52 -11.90 -4.85
C MET A 261 -7.08 -12.28 -4.52
N VAL A 262 -6.24 -11.30 -4.23
CA VAL A 262 -4.83 -11.49 -3.85
C VAL A 262 -4.63 -10.96 -2.44
N LEU A 263 -4.20 -11.82 -1.53
CA LEU A 263 -3.98 -11.52 -0.12
C LEU A 263 -2.50 -11.66 0.23
N VAL A 264 -1.91 -10.58 0.72
CA VAL A 264 -0.48 -10.48 0.95
C VAL A 264 -0.22 -10.27 2.44
N TYR A 265 0.45 -11.22 3.08
CA TYR A 265 0.65 -11.31 4.55
C TYR A 265 -0.63 -10.95 5.33
N SER A 266 -1.78 -11.46 4.88
CA SER A 266 -3.11 -11.13 5.39
C SER A 266 -4.16 -12.18 5.01
N GLY A 267 -5.43 -11.89 5.33
CA GLY A 267 -6.54 -12.73 4.96
C GLY A 267 -6.75 -13.90 5.92
N TRP A 268 -6.68 -13.63 7.23
CA TRP A 268 -6.94 -14.67 8.24
C TRP A 268 -8.43 -14.92 8.47
N TYR A 269 -8.76 -16.17 8.78
CA TYR A 269 -10.08 -16.56 9.24
C TYR A 269 -10.52 -15.77 10.46
N ASP A 270 -11.77 -15.38 10.46
CA ASP A 270 -12.40 -14.67 11.57
C ASP A 270 -13.64 -15.43 12.02
N PRO A 271 -13.67 -15.97 13.26
CA PRO A 271 -14.81 -16.73 13.76
C PRO A 271 -16.10 -15.91 13.89
N ARG A 272 -16.03 -14.58 13.88
CA ARG A 272 -17.22 -13.71 13.82
C ARG A 272 -18.03 -13.91 12.55
N PHE A 273 -17.39 -14.40 11.48
CA PHE A 273 -18.00 -14.65 10.17
C PHE A 273 -18.12 -16.12 9.81
N ASP A 274 -18.08 -17.02 10.81
CA ASP A 274 -18.19 -18.45 10.57
C ASP A 274 -19.49 -18.79 9.82
N GLY A 275 -19.39 -19.69 8.83
CA GLY A 275 -20.52 -20.06 7.96
C GLY A 275 -20.89 -19.01 6.90
N GLN A 276 -20.17 -17.88 6.80
CA GLN A 276 -20.45 -16.80 5.85
C GLN A 276 -19.43 -16.73 4.69
N TYR A 277 -18.43 -17.60 4.69
CA TYR A 277 -17.42 -17.69 3.61
C TYR A 277 -17.93 -18.61 2.50
N GLY A 278 -18.91 -18.20 1.72
CA GLY A 278 -19.55 -19.10 0.75
C GLY A 278 -19.23 -18.83 -0.71
N THR A 279 -18.90 -17.61 -1.08
CA THR A 279 -18.80 -17.15 -2.47
C THR A 279 -17.49 -16.48 -2.81
N ALA A 280 -16.41 -16.87 -2.11
CA ALA A 280 -15.10 -16.28 -2.30
C ALA A 280 -14.64 -16.34 -3.77
N PRO A 281 -14.02 -15.28 -4.29
CA PRO A 281 -13.31 -15.31 -5.56
C PRO A 281 -12.17 -16.33 -5.54
N ALA A 282 -11.66 -16.72 -6.70
CA ALA A 282 -10.38 -17.40 -6.78
C ALA A 282 -9.31 -16.60 -6.02
N THR A 283 -8.55 -17.24 -5.12
CA THR A 283 -7.72 -16.49 -4.16
C THR A 283 -6.25 -16.94 -4.21
N PHE A 284 -5.37 -15.95 -4.35
CA PHE A 284 -3.92 -16.13 -4.25
C PHE A 284 -3.41 -15.59 -2.90
N PHE A 285 -2.58 -16.38 -2.21
CA PHE A 285 -1.95 -15.96 -0.96
C PHE A 285 -0.43 -15.88 -1.11
N ALA A 286 0.14 -14.70 -0.84
CA ALA A 286 1.56 -14.48 -0.63
C ALA A 286 1.78 -14.22 0.87
N TRP A 287 2.30 -15.18 1.63
CA TRP A 287 2.27 -15.07 3.09
C TRP A 287 3.55 -15.59 3.77
N LEU A 288 3.66 -15.31 5.07
CA LEU A 288 4.81 -15.60 5.91
C LEU A 288 4.38 -16.56 7.02
N PRO A 289 4.80 -17.83 7.01
CA PRO A 289 4.49 -18.77 8.10
C PRO A 289 5.05 -18.32 9.45
N GLU A 290 6.09 -17.47 9.45
CA GLU A 290 6.77 -16.96 10.64
C GLU A 290 6.60 -15.43 10.76
N ASP A 291 5.39 -14.92 10.49
CA ASP A 291 5.08 -13.50 10.58
C ASP A 291 5.00 -13.05 12.03
N ASP A 292 6.01 -12.28 12.47
CA ASP A 292 6.15 -11.78 13.85
C ASP A 292 5.33 -10.50 14.12
N VAL A 293 4.77 -9.88 13.08
CA VAL A 293 3.98 -8.64 13.21
C VAL A 293 2.51 -8.92 13.51
N ILE A 294 1.89 -9.84 12.75
CA ILE A 294 0.48 -10.20 12.97
C ILE A 294 0.30 -11.23 14.09
N GLY A 295 1.38 -11.91 14.49
CA GLY A 295 1.38 -12.90 15.55
C GLY A 295 0.86 -14.28 15.14
N GLU A 296 1.21 -15.31 15.91
CA GLU A 296 0.93 -16.70 15.61
C GLU A 296 -0.57 -17.02 15.44
N GLU A 297 -1.46 -16.33 16.15
CA GLU A 297 -2.90 -16.56 16.06
C GLU A 297 -3.43 -16.18 14.67
N ASN A 298 -3.04 -15.01 14.16
CA ASN A 298 -3.46 -14.57 12.82
C ASN A 298 -2.76 -15.37 11.72
N VAL A 299 -1.52 -15.80 11.92
CA VAL A 299 -0.83 -16.73 11.01
C VAL A 299 -1.59 -18.06 10.90
N ARG A 300 -2.00 -18.65 12.03
CA ARG A 300 -2.88 -19.84 12.03
C ARG A 300 -4.22 -19.54 11.38
N GLY A 301 -4.76 -18.32 11.56
CA GLY A 301 -5.98 -17.85 10.91
C GLY A 301 -5.86 -17.82 9.38
N ILE A 302 -4.70 -17.42 8.83
CA ILE A 302 -4.45 -17.49 7.37
C ILE A 302 -4.54 -18.94 6.88
N GLN A 303 -3.86 -19.88 7.55
CA GLN A 303 -3.93 -21.30 7.18
C GLN A 303 -5.36 -21.85 7.27
N THR A 304 -6.09 -21.49 8.32
CA THR A 304 -7.50 -21.87 8.48
C THR A 304 -8.35 -21.35 7.32
N TYR A 305 -8.12 -20.11 6.89
CA TYR A 305 -8.86 -19.51 5.77
C TYR A 305 -8.53 -20.21 4.44
N ILE A 306 -7.27 -20.47 4.18
CA ILE A 306 -6.82 -21.25 3.02
C ILE A 306 -7.53 -22.62 2.97
N ASP A 307 -7.56 -23.34 4.08
CA ASP A 307 -8.16 -24.68 4.17
C ASP A 307 -9.68 -24.61 3.97
N LEU A 308 -10.34 -23.57 4.52
CA LEU A 308 -11.76 -23.31 4.34
C LEU A 308 -12.10 -23.10 2.86
N LEU A 309 -11.36 -22.24 2.16
CA LEU A 309 -11.60 -21.95 0.74
C LEU A 309 -11.40 -23.20 -0.12
N LYS A 310 -10.34 -24.00 0.15
CA LYS A 310 -10.10 -25.27 -0.54
C LYS A 310 -11.23 -26.27 -0.29
N ALA A 311 -11.74 -26.37 0.92
CA ALA A 311 -12.87 -27.24 1.27
C ALA A 311 -14.17 -26.86 0.53
N GLN A 312 -14.31 -25.61 0.13
CA GLN A 312 -15.42 -25.10 -0.67
C GLN A 312 -15.20 -25.20 -2.19
N ASN A 313 -14.10 -25.82 -2.62
CA ASN A 313 -13.67 -25.91 -4.02
C ASN A 313 -13.38 -24.54 -4.66
N THR A 314 -13.10 -23.50 -3.88
CA THR A 314 -12.59 -22.24 -4.41
C THR A 314 -11.18 -22.47 -4.96
N PRO A 315 -10.83 -21.99 -6.17
CA PRO A 315 -9.46 -22.05 -6.65
C PRO A 315 -8.54 -21.25 -5.72
N VAL A 316 -7.54 -21.91 -5.15
CA VAL A 316 -6.58 -21.30 -4.22
C VAL A 316 -5.16 -21.69 -4.61
N GLU A 317 -4.30 -20.67 -4.74
CA GLU A 317 -2.85 -20.80 -4.87
C GLU A 317 -2.15 -20.09 -3.72
N THR A 318 -1.10 -20.69 -3.18
CA THR A 318 -0.39 -20.16 -2.01
C THR A 318 1.10 -20.19 -2.23
N VAL A 319 1.80 -19.11 -1.88
CA VAL A 319 3.26 -19.04 -1.87
C VAL A 319 3.72 -18.58 -0.49
N GLU A 320 4.63 -19.33 0.10
CA GLU A 320 5.22 -19.07 1.42
C GLU A 320 6.59 -18.45 1.26
N TYR A 321 6.88 -17.41 2.07
CA TYR A 321 8.18 -16.74 2.10
C TYR A 321 8.77 -16.78 3.50
N HIS A 322 10.08 -16.96 3.61
CA HIS A 322 10.77 -17.19 4.88
C HIS A 322 11.82 -16.12 5.20
N THR A 323 12.37 -15.43 4.19
CA THR A 323 13.36 -14.36 4.39
C THR A 323 12.76 -12.97 4.26
N ALA A 324 11.71 -12.83 3.47
CA ALA A 324 10.89 -11.63 3.45
C ALA A 324 10.30 -11.35 4.84
N LYS A 325 9.94 -10.09 5.10
CA LYS A 325 9.34 -9.66 6.36
C LYS A 325 7.99 -9.04 6.11
N HIS A 326 7.14 -8.98 7.14
CA HIS A 326 5.86 -8.30 7.05
C HIS A 326 6.01 -6.91 6.43
N GLY A 327 5.15 -6.57 5.48
CA GLY A 327 5.28 -5.32 4.72
C GLY A 327 6.33 -5.36 3.61
N PHE A 328 6.68 -6.54 3.06
CA PHE A 328 7.69 -6.69 2.02
C PHE A 328 7.34 -5.97 0.70
N GLY A 329 6.09 -5.52 0.51
CA GLY A 329 5.66 -4.78 -0.69
C GLY A 329 5.98 -5.51 -1.99
N GLU A 330 6.84 -4.94 -2.84
CA GLU A 330 7.32 -5.56 -4.08
C GLU A 330 8.18 -6.83 -3.85
N GLY A 331 8.73 -7.00 -2.63
CA GLY A 331 9.58 -8.16 -2.29
C GLY A 331 11.00 -8.10 -2.82
N ARG A 332 11.42 -7.01 -3.49
CA ARG A 332 12.72 -6.86 -4.14
C ARG A 332 13.89 -7.13 -3.17
N GLY A 333 14.78 -8.04 -3.55
CA GLY A 333 15.95 -8.44 -2.76
C GLY A 333 15.65 -9.45 -1.66
N THR A 334 14.47 -10.06 -1.65
CA THR A 334 14.06 -11.14 -0.74
C THR A 334 13.63 -12.38 -1.53
N ASP A 335 13.26 -13.47 -0.85
CA ASP A 335 12.66 -14.64 -1.48
C ASP A 335 11.25 -14.38 -2.05
N ALA A 336 10.65 -13.24 -1.72
CA ALA A 336 9.38 -12.81 -2.30
C ALA A 336 9.55 -12.03 -3.62
N GLU A 337 10.77 -11.82 -4.11
CA GLU A 337 10.96 -11.16 -5.40
C GLU A 337 10.28 -11.96 -6.53
N GLY A 338 9.46 -11.26 -7.35
CA GLY A 338 8.69 -11.89 -8.44
C GLY A 338 7.31 -12.40 -8.05
N TRP A 339 6.88 -12.29 -6.80
CA TRP A 339 5.56 -12.75 -6.35
C TRP A 339 4.39 -12.09 -7.11
N ILE A 340 4.55 -10.84 -7.52
CA ILE A 340 3.51 -10.08 -8.24
C ILE A 340 3.20 -10.75 -9.58
N GLN A 341 4.25 -11.23 -10.29
CA GLN A 341 4.07 -11.99 -11.54
C GLN A 341 3.29 -13.27 -11.30
N LEU A 342 3.62 -14.03 -10.24
CA LEU A 342 2.90 -15.27 -9.90
C LEU A 342 1.41 -15.00 -9.63
N ALA A 343 1.10 -13.93 -8.90
CA ALA A 343 -0.27 -13.54 -8.61
C ALA A 343 -1.02 -13.04 -9.88
N ALA A 344 -0.34 -12.29 -10.75
CA ALA A 344 -0.91 -11.84 -12.02
C ALA A 344 -1.18 -13.02 -12.97
N ASP A 345 -0.28 -13.99 -13.05
CA ASP A 345 -0.46 -15.22 -13.83
C ASP A 345 -1.62 -16.07 -13.28
N PHE A 346 -1.75 -16.15 -11.94
CA PHE A 346 -2.91 -16.78 -11.30
C PHE A 346 -4.20 -16.08 -11.71
N TRP A 347 -4.26 -14.76 -11.62
CA TRP A 347 -5.43 -13.98 -12.01
C TRP A 347 -5.78 -14.15 -13.49
N GLN A 348 -4.79 -14.13 -14.39
CA GLN A 348 -5.01 -14.32 -15.82
C GLN A 348 -5.66 -15.69 -16.10
N ARG A 349 -5.23 -16.76 -15.42
CA ARG A 349 -5.86 -18.09 -15.56
C ARG A 349 -7.33 -18.13 -15.13
N GLN A 350 -7.79 -17.19 -14.30
CA GLN A 350 -9.19 -17.13 -13.90
C GLN A 350 -10.08 -16.43 -14.93
N GLN A 351 -9.50 -15.65 -15.84
CA GLN A 351 -10.21 -14.98 -16.94
C GLN A 351 -10.51 -15.94 -18.10
N GLU A 352 -9.76 -17.02 -18.22
CA GLU A 352 -9.87 -18.00 -19.30
C GLU A 352 -10.90 -19.13 -19.01
N ASN A 353 -11.47 -19.18 -17.79
CA ASN A 353 -12.40 -20.19 -17.31
C ASN A 353 -13.83 -19.66 -17.15
#